data_d90ec9abcdbf2159ae7dd9920dd9aaee
#
_entry.id   d90ec9abcdbf2159ae7dd9920dd9aaee
#
_cell.length_a   1.000
_cell.length_b   1.000
_cell.length_c   1.000
_cell.angle_alpha   90.00
_cell.angle_beta   90.00
_cell.angle_gamma   90.00
#
_symmetry.space_group_name_H-M   'P 1'
#
loop_
_entity.id
_entity.type
_entity.pdbx_description
1 polymer ?
#
loop_
_entity_poly.entity_id
_entity_poly.type
_entity_poly.pdbx_seq_one_letter_code
_entity_poly.pdbx_strand_id
1 'polypeptide(L)'
;MAGQKTPTALGTESIGKLLMQYAVPAIIAMTASSLYNMVDSIFIGHGVGTMAISGLALTFPLMNLAAAFGSLVGVGASTLISVKLGQKDYDTAQCVLGNVFVLNMVLGIAFTIIVMLFLDPILYFFGGSDQTVGYARDYMQIILLGNAVTHLYLGLNAVLRSSGHPQKAMYATIATVVINTILDPVFIYGFGWGIRGAAVATIVAQIISLTWQFKLFSNKDELLHFHRGIFRLKRKIVFDSLAIGMSPFLMNLAACFIVIIINQGLKKYGGDLAIGAFGIVNRLVFIVVMIVMGLNQGMQPIAGYNFGAKLYGRVNKVLKLTIIYATAVTTFGFLDLHRNTVREEVDKES
;
A
#
# COMPACT_ATOMS: atom_id res chain seq x y z
N MET A 1 24.43 15.18 -20.52
CA MET A 1 23.07 14.85 -20.02
C MET A 1 21.99 15.00 -21.10
N ALA A 2 22.33 14.93 -22.36
CA ALA A 2 21.36 15.00 -23.46
C ALA A 2 20.90 13.56 -23.76
N GLY A 3 19.65 13.22 -23.40
CA GLY A 3 19.02 11.92 -23.70
C GLY A 3 18.14 11.34 -22.61
N GLN A 4 18.24 11.81 -21.36
CA GLN A 4 17.43 11.28 -20.25
C GLN A 4 16.00 11.90 -20.31
N LYS A 5 14.98 11.04 -20.28
CA LYS A 5 13.56 11.46 -20.28
C LYS A 5 13.22 12.12 -18.95
N THR A 6 13.22 13.46 -18.93
CA THR A 6 12.76 14.22 -17.76
C THR A 6 11.24 14.27 -17.72
N PRO A 7 10.59 14.18 -16.55
CA PRO A 7 9.13 14.24 -16.44
C PRO A 7 8.59 15.68 -16.56
N THR A 8 9.07 16.42 -17.56
CA THR A 8 8.66 17.84 -17.83
C THR A 8 7.16 17.96 -18.08
N ALA A 9 6.52 16.90 -18.58
CA ALA A 9 5.08 16.83 -18.77
C ALA A 9 4.28 17.19 -17.50
N LEU A 10 4.81 16.87 -16.30
CA LEU A 10 4.17 17.21 -15.02
C LEU A 10 3.98 18.73 -14.83
N GLY A 11 4.88 19.55 -15.40
CA GLY A 11 4.82 21.01 -15.34
C GLY A 11 4.08 21.67 -16.51
N THR A 12 3.86 20.97 -17.63
CA THR A 12 3.40 21.57 -18.89
C THR A 12 2.03 21.07 -19.35
N GLU A 13 1.73 19.78 -19.19
CA GLU A 13 0.44 19.23 -19.63
C GLU A 13 -0.73 19.71 -18.78
N SER A 14 -1.96 19.58 -19.31
CA SER A 14 -3.18 19.94 -18.57
C SER A 14 -3.35 19.08 -17.31
N ILE A 15 -3.73 19.70 -16.19
CA ILE A 15 -3.84 19.03 -14.90
C ILE A 15 -4.86 17.87 -14.92
N GLY A 16 -6.00 18.05 -15.60
CA GLY A 16 -7.01 17.00 -15.71
C GLY A 16 -6.46 15.75 -16.41
N LYS A 17 -5.74 15.92 -17.53
CA LYS A 17 -5.10 14.81 -18.26
C LYS A 17 -4.05 14.11 -17.40
N LEU A 18 -3.18 14.89 -16.74
CA LEU A 18 -2.16 14.35 -15.85
C LEU A 18 -2.78 13.55 -14.69
N LEU A 19 -3.81 14.12 -14.04
CA LEU A 19 -4.47 13.44 -12.93
C LEU A 19 -5.05 12.09 -13.37
N MET A 20 -5.69 12.02 -14.53
CA MET A 20 -6.18 10.76 -15.08
C MET A 20 -5.05 9.78 -15.41
N GLN A 21 -3.95 10.25 -16.01
CA GLN A 21 -2.79 9.40 -16.36
C GLN A 21 -2.11 8.78 -15.12
N TYR A 22 -2.16 9.46 -13.98
CA TYR A 22 -1.54 9.00 -12.73
C TYR A 22 -2.54 8.30 -11.81
N ALA A 23 -3.77 8.81 -11.70
CA ALA A 23 -4.77 8.29 -10.80
C ALA A 23 -5.37 6.96 -11.30
N VAL A 24 -5.68 6.84 -12.60
CA VAL A 24 -6.27 5.60 -13.13
C VAL A 24 -5.36 4.38 -12.90
N PRO A 25 -4.06 4.40 -13.24
CA PRO A 25 -3.16 3.31 -12.89
C PRO A 25 -3.08 3.03 -11.40
N ALA A 26 -3.09 4.07 -10.55
CA ALA A 26 -3.03 3.90 -9.11
C ALA A 26 -4.33 3.28 -8.55
N ILE A 27 -5.50 3.69 -9.05
CA ILE A 27 -6.80 3.11 -8.69
C ILE A 27 -6.85 1.63 -9.07
N ILE A 28 -6.45 1.30 -10.30
CA ILE A 28 -6.41 -0.09 -10.77
C ILE A 28 -5.50 -0.93 -9.87
N ALA A 29 -4.31 -0.43 -9.54
CA ALA A 29 -3.37 -1.11 -8.66
C ALA A 29 -3.93 -1.33 -7.24
N MET A 30 -4.55 -0.30 -6.65
CA MET A 30 -5.16 -0.37 -5.32
C MET A 30 -6.34 -1.35 -5.28
N THR A 31 -7.23 -1.28 -6.28
CA THR A 31 -8.37 -2.20 -6.39
C THR A 31 -7.91 -3.64 -6.59
N ALA A 32 -6.93 -3.88 -7.46
CA ALA A 32 -6.36 -5.20 -7.67
C ALA A 32 -5.74 -5.77 -6.38
N SER A 33 -5.00 -4.94 -5.62
CA SER A 33 -4.44 -5.34 -4.33
C SER A 33 -5.52 -5.66 -3.28
N SER A 34 -6.64 -4.96 -3.30
CA SER A 34 -7.77 -5.24 -2.40
C SER A 34 -8.44 -6.58 -2.74
N LEU A 35 -8.69 -6.82 -4.03
CA LEU A 35 -9.28 -8.08 -4.51
C LEU A 35 -8.38 -9.28 -4.22
N TYR A 36 -7.07 -9.10 -4.37
CA TYR A 36 -6.09 -10.14 -4.06
C TYR A 36 -6.21 -10.62 -2.59
N ASN A 37 -6.28 -9.69 -1.62
CA ASN A 37 -6.43 -10.07 -0.20
C ASN A 37 -7.72 -10.90 0.04
N MET A 38 -8.76 -10.66 -0.75
CA MET A 38 -9.99 -11.46 -0.70
C MET A 38 -9.77 -12.87 -1.26
N VAL A 39 -9.10 -12.97 -2.41
CA VAL A 39 -8.80 -14.25 -3.08
C VAL A 39 -7.89 -15.12 -2.21
N ASP A 40 -6.83 -14.55 -1.63
CA ASP A 40 -5.94 -15.22 -0.69
C ASP A 40 -6.70 -15.79 0.52
N SER A 41 -7.61 -15.01 1.11
CA SER A 41 -8.48 -15.47 2.21
C SER A 41 -9.39 -16.63 1.80
N ILE A 42 -9.89 -16.65 0.55
CA ILE A 42 -10.71 -17.73 0.01
C ILE A 42 -9.88 -19.02 -0.13
N PHE A 43 -8.67 -18.93 -0.69
CA PHE A 43 -7.78 -20.10 -0.82
C PHE A 43 -7.39 -20.68 0.54
N ILE A 44 -7.04 -19.83 1.51
CA ILE A 44 -6.73 -20.26 2.89
C ILE A 44 -7.95 -20.93 3.53
N GLY A 45 -9.14 -20.34 3.37
CA GLY A 45 -10.37 -20.86 3.95
C GLY A 45 -10.74 -22.25 3.45
N HIS A 46 -10.64 -22.46 2.14
CA HIS A 46 -10.93 -23.76 1.54
C HIS A 46 -9.84 -24.79 1.75
N GLY A 47 -8.57 -24.36 1.79
CA GLY A 47 -7.43 -25.28 1.85
C GLY A 47 -6.98 -25.66 3.25
N VAL A 48 -7.20 -24.78 4.25
CA VAL A 48 -6.69 -24.98 5.61
C VAL A 48 -7.83 -25.03 6.64
N GLY A 49 -8.91 -24.28 6.37
CA GLY A 49 -10.10 -24.27 7.21
C GLY A 49 -10.38 -22.96 7.93
N THR A 50 -11.50 -22.92 8.67
CA THR A 50 -12.02 -21.70 9.31
C THR A 50 -11.11 -21.16 10.40
N MET A 51 -10.40 -22.02 11.14
CA MET A 51 -9.45 -21.60 12.17
C MET A 51 -8.26 -20.87 11.58
N ALA A 52 -7.83 -21.23 10.37
CA ALA A 52 -6.75 -20.51 9.67
C ALA A 52 -7.20 -19.12 9.22
N ILE A 53 -8.46 -18.94 8.79
CA ILE A 53 -9.02 -17.61 8.49
C ILE A 53 -9.02 -16.73 9.74
N SER A 54 -9.44 -17.30 10.88
CA SER A 54 -9.41 -16.58 12.16
C SER A 54 -7.98 -16.23 12.57
N GLY A 55 -7.02 -17.13 12.37
CA GLY A 55 -5.60 -16.86 12.55
C GLY A 55 -5.09 -15.76 11.64
N LEU A 56 -5.46 -15.77 10.35
CA LEU A 56 -5.11 -14.72 9.40
C LEU A 56 -5.69 -13.37 9.84
N ALA A 57 -6.93 -13.33 10.32
CA ALA A 57 -7.56 -12.09 10.79
C ALA A 57 -6.78 -11.42 11.94
N LEU A 58 -6.15 -12.20 12.82
CA LEU A 58 -5.29 -11.69 13.90
C LEU A 58 -4.03 -11.00 13.37
N THR A 59 -3.59 -11.33 12.15
CA THR A 59 -2.38 -10.76 11.56
C THR A 59 -2.61 -9.39 10.92
N PHE A 60 -3.86 -9.03 10.58
CA PHE A 60 -4.18 -7.78 9.87
C PHE A 60 -3.67 -6.51 10.56
N PRO A 61 -3.85 -6.30 11.88
CA PRO A 61 -3.32 -5.11 12.52
C PRO A 61 -1.80 -5.01 12.40
N LEU A 62 -1.10 -6.13 12.49
CA LEU A 62 0.35 -6.18 12.39
C LEU A 62 0.84 -5.93 10.96
N MET A 63 0.15 -6.49 9.97
CA MET A 63 0.41 -6.23 8.55
C MET A 63 0.16 -4.76 8.19
N ASN A 64 -0.91 -4.16 8.69
CA ASN A 64 -1.20 -2.74 8.50
C ASN A 64 -0.13 -1.85 9.15
N LEU A 65 0.36 -2.22 10.32
CA LEU A 65 1.45 -1.51 10.98
C LEU A 65 2.75 -1.62 10.16
N ALA A 66 3.09 -2.80 9.66
CA ALA A 66 4.24 -3.00 8.77
C ALA A 66 4.11 -2.14 7.50
N ALA A 67 2.93 -2.15 6.86
CA ALA A 67 2.65 -1.32 5.68
C ALA A 67 2.73 0.19 5.99
N ALA A 68 2.33 0.62 7.20
CA ALA A 68 2.48 2.01 7.65
C ALA A 68 3.95 2.43 7.71
N PHE A 69 4.84 1.59 8.24
CA PHE A 69 6.30 1.84 8.24
C PHE A 69 6.88 1.86 6.83
N GLY A 70 6.44 0.96 5.94
CA GLY A 70 6.84 0.98 4.53
C GLY A 70 6.39 2.26 3.82
N SER A 71 5.17 2.74 4.09
CA SER A 71 4.65 3.98 3.51
C SER A 71 5.30 5.23 4.10
N LEU A 72 5.73 5.22 5.36
CA LEU A 72 6.51 6.30 5.98
C LEU A 72 7.71 6.67 5.11
N VAL A 73 8.48 5.68 4.67
CA VAL A 73 9.62 5.91 3.78
C VAL A 73 9.18 6.11 2.34
N GLY A 74 8.32 5.21 1.82
CA GLY A 74 7.94 5.20 0.41
C GLY A 74 7.22 6.46 -0.03
N VAL A 75 6.18 6.89 0.69
CA VAL A 75 5.40 8.10 0.37
C VAL A 75 6.24 9.36 0.62
N GLY A 76 6.96 9.41 1.74
CA GLY A 76 7.80 10.56 2.07
C GLY A 76 8.87 10.83 1.03
N ALA A 77 9.61 9.79 0.67
CA ALA A 77 10.69 9.92 -0.31
C ALA A 77 10.16 10.14 -1.74
N SER A 78 9.07 9.49 -2.14
CA SER A 78 8.48 9.72 -3.47
C SER A 78 7.99 11.16 -3.64
N THR A 79 7.41 11.74 -2.59
CA THR A 79 7.03 13.15 -2.57
C THR A 79 8.27 14.06 -2.65
N LEU A 80 9.32 13.78 -1.89
CA LEU A 80 10.57 14.53 -1.94
C LEU A 80 11.22 14.44 -3.32
N ILE A 81 11.25 13.26 -3.95
CA ILE A 81 11.70 13.09 -5.34
C ILE A 81 10.92 14.01 -6.27
N SER A 82 9.59 13.99 -6.21
CA SER A 82 8.75 14.83 -7.07
C SER A 82 9.06 16.32 -6.92
N VAL A 83 9.24 16.80 -5.67
CA VAL A 83 9.63 18.18 -5.38
C VAL A 83 11.00 18.49 -5.97
N LYS A 84 11.99 17.61 -5.80
CA LYS A 84 13.35 17.78 -6.31
C LYS A 84 13.40 17.79 -7.84
N LEU A 85 12.61 16.94 -8.49
CA LEU A 85 12.45 16.95 -9.94
C LEU A 85 11.85 18.28 -10.45
N GLY A 86 10.87 18.83 -9.73
CA GLY A 86 10.29 20.13 -10.01
C GLY A 86 11.29 21.28 -9.84
N GLN A 87 12.19 21.18 -8.85
CA GLN A 87 13.31 22.10 -8.62
C GLN A 87 14.45 21.92 -9.64
N LYS A 88 14.40 20.91 -10.50
CA LYS A 88 15.49 20.47 -11.38
C LYS A 88 16.77 20.05 -10.64
N ASP A 89 16.65 19.69 -9.36
CA ASP A 89 17.71 19.16 -8.51
C ASP A 89 17.79 17.65 -8.67
N TYR A 90 18.28 17.20 -9.81
CA TYR A 90 18.32 15.80 -10.20
C TYR A 90 19.30 14.99 -9.35
N ASP A 91 20.40 15.60 -8.91
CA ASP A 91 21.40 14.94 -8.07
C ASP A 91 20.84 14.59 -6.69
N THR A 92 20.05 15.49 -6.10
CA THR A 92 19.37 15.19 -4.84
C THR A 92 18.27 14.16 -5.05
N ALA A 93 17.45 14.26 -6.11
CA ALA A 93 16.43 13.27 -6.44
C ALA A 93 17.04 11.86 -6.59
N GLN A 94 18.19 11.76 -7.24
CA GLN A 94 18.97 10.53 -7.39
C GLN A 94 19.45 9.98 -6.03
N CYS A 95 19.95 10.86 -5.15
CA CYS A 95 20.35 10.45 -3.78
C CYS A 95 19.15 9.97 -2.95
N VAL A 96 17.94 10.55 -3.14
CA VAL A 96 16.73 10.11 -2.45
C VAL A 96 16.39 8.67 -2.83
N LEU A 97 16.52 8.26 -4.10
CA LEU A 97 16.31 6.87 -4.54
C LEU A 97 17.19 5.90 -3.74
N GLY A 98 18.49 6.18 -3.59
CA GLY A 98 19.40 5.34 -2.81
C GLY A 98 19.05 5.33 -1.32
N ASN A 99 18.64 6.48 -0.77
CA ASN A 99 18.22 6.57 0.63
C ASN A 99 16.91 5.79 0.89
N VAL A 100 15.96 5.78 -0.06
CA VAL A 100 14.75 4.91 0.00
C VAL A 100 15.14 3.46 0.15
N PHE A 101 16.08 3.00 -0.68
CA PHE A 101 16.55 1.63 -0.62
C PHE A 101 17.11 1.27 0.76
N VAL A 102 18.05 2.06 1.26
CA VAL A 102 18.70 1.79 2.55
C VAL A 102 17.73 1.92 3.72
N LEU A 103 16.88 2.95 3.73
CA LEU A 103 15.90 3.15 4.81
C LEU A 103 14.86 2.03 4.87
N ASN A 104 14.33 1.59 3.73
CA ASN A 104 13.37 0.47 3.71
C ASN A 104 14.02 -0.84 4.18
N MET A 105 15.29 -1.09 3.82
CA MET A 105 16.03 -2.24 4.34
C MET A 105 16.21 -2.15 5.85
N VAL A 106 16.69 -1.03 6.35
CA VAL A 106 16.96 -0.84 7.79
C VAL A 106 15.67 -0.94 8.60
N LEU A 107 14.62 -0.21 8.20
CA LEU A 107 13.34 -0.24 8.91
C LEU A 107 12.64 -1.59 8.77
N GLY A 108 12.69 -2.23 7.60
CA GLY A 108 12.11 -3.55 7.39
C GLY A 108 12.77 -4.61 8.26
N ILE A 109 14.10 -4.62 8.35
CA ILE A 109 14.86 -5.55 9.20
C ILE A 109 14.62 -5.23 10.69
N ALA A 110 14.69 -3.95 11.10
CA ALA A 110 14.45 -3.54 12.48
C ALA A 110 13.04 -3.92 12.94
N PHE A 111 12.02 -3.64 12.13
CA PHE A 111 10.64 -4.05 12.41
C PHE A 111 10.52 -5.56 12.54
N THR A 112 11.12 -6.33 11.63
CA THR A 112 11.14 -7.79 11.69
C THR A 112 11.72 -8.30 13.00
N ILE A 113 12.90 -7.81 13.39
CA ILE A 113 13.57 -8.24 14.63
C ILE A 113 12.69 -7.94 15.84
N ILE A 114 12.18 -6.71 15.94
CA ILE A 114 11.36 -6.29 17.09
C ILE A 114 10.09 -7.13 17.17
N VAL A 115 9.37 -7.27 16.07
CA VAL A 115 8.09 -7.98 16.06
C VAL A 115 8.28 -9.48 16.26
N MET A 116 9.33 -10.09 15.70
CA MET A 116 9.64 -11.51 15.91
C MET A 116 9.91 -11.85 17.39
N LEU A 117 10.59 -10.96 18.12
CA LEU A 117 10.87 -11.14 19.55
C LEU A 117 9.60 -11.13 20.40
N PHE A 118 8.58 -10.43 19.98
CA PHE A 118 7.32 -10.26 20.74
C PHE A 118 6.10 -10.80 19.99
N LEU A 119 6.29 -11.66 18.99
CA LEU A 119 5.22 -12.09 18.09
C LEU A 119 4.05 -12.74 18.85
N ASP A 120 4.32 -13.72 19.71
CA ASP A 120 3.29 -14.41 20.46
C ASP A 120 2.52 -13.48 21.42
N PRO A 121 3.19 -12.70 22.29
CA PRO A 121 2.50 -11.70 23.10
C PRO A 121 1.62 -10.74 22.30
N ILE A 122 2.07 -10.30 21.13
CA ILE A 122 1.31 -9.41 20.26
C ILE A 122 0.07 -10.11 19.72
N LEU A 123 0.18 -11.35 19.25
CA LEU A 123 -0.94 -12.12 18.71
C LEU A 123 -2.00 -12.40 19.78
N TYR A 124 -1.58 -12.75 21.00
CA TYR A 124 -2.51 -12.89 22.14
C TYR A 124 -3.16 -11.55 22.53
N PHE A 125 -2.41 -10.46 22.51
CA PHE A 125 -2.96 -9.11 22.75
C PHE A 125 -4.03 -8.71 21.72
N PHE A 126 -3.90 -9.16 20.47
CA PHE A 126 -4.91 -8.94 19.43
C PHE A 126 -6.13 -9.89 19.53
N GLY A 127 -6.20 -10.69 20.57
CA GLY A 127 -7.34 -11.57 20.85
C GLY A 127 -7.18 -12.99 20.35
N GLY A 128 -5.94 -13.43 20.08
CA GLY A 128 -5.64 -14.80 19.71
C GLY A 128 -5.95 -15.78 20.83
N SER A 129 -6.41 -16.98 20.44
CA SER A 129 -6.58 -18.14 21.32
C SER A 129 -5.52 -19.20 20.99
N ASP A 130 -5.35 -20.18 21.88
CA ASP A 130 -4.42 -21.30 21.66
C ASP A 130 -4.69 -22.04 20.34
N GLN A 131 -5.93 -22.00 19.85
CA GLN A 131 -6.32 -22.62 18.58
C GLN A 131 -5.96 -21.78 17.35
N THR A 132 -5.90 -20.45 17.45
CA THR A 132 -5.72 -19.53 16.31
C THR A 132 -4.32 -18.96 16.22
N VAL A 133 -3.63 -18.78 17.37
CA VAL A 133 -2.27 -18.19 17.41
C VAL A 133 -1.26 -19.02 16.62
N GLY A 134 -1.40 -20.36 16.59
CA GLY A 134 -0.53 -21.22 15.81
C GLY A 134 -0.53 -20.87 14.32
N TYR A 135 -1.71 -20.71 13.73
CA TYR A 135 -1.86 -20.31 12.32
C TYR A 135 -1.36 -18.88 12.06
N ALA A 136 -1.68 -17.95 12.95
CA ALA A 136 -1.22 -16.57 12.85
C ALA A 136 0.31 -16.48 12.92
N ARG A 137 0.94 -17.23 13.82
CA ARG A 137 2.40 -17.32 13.97
C ARG A 137 3.05 -17.87 12.71
N ASP A 138 2.55 -19.00 12.19
CA ASP A 138 3.07 -19.66 11.01
C ASP A 138 3.07 -18.74 9.78
N TYR A 139 2.00 -17.96 9.61
CA TYR A 139 1.88 -16.97 8.55
C TYR A 139 2.82 -15.78 8.78
N MET A 140 2.76 -15.18 9.97
CA MET A 140 3.50 -13.95 10.26
C MET A 140 5.01 -14.14 10.28
N GLN A 141 5.52 -15.28 10.71
CA GLN A 141 6.96 -15.55 10.67
C GLN A 141 7.52 -15.43 9.25
N ILE A 142 6.83 -15.98 8.27
CA ILE A 142 7.25 -15.92 6.86
C ILE A 142 7.11 -14.51 6.32
N ILE A 143 5.99 -13.83 6.58
CA ILE A 143 5.77 -12.45 6.16
C ILE A 143 6.84 -11.52 6.76
N LEU A 144 7.16 -11.68 8.05
CA LEU A 144 8.19 -10.88 8.72
C LEU A 144 9.59 -11.13 8.15
N LEU A 145 9.95 -12.37 7.83
CA LEU A 145 11.22 -12.67 7.16
C LEU A 145 11.32 -12.00 5.79
N GLY A 146 10.19 -11.91 5.08
CA GLY A 146 10.09 -11.20 3.80
C GLY A 146 9.84 -9.69 3.91
N ASN A 147 9.69 -9.13 5.10
CA ASN A 147 9.23 -7.76 5.29
C ASN A 147 10.14 -6.69 4.68
N ALA A 148 11.47 -6.92 4.70
CA ALA A 148 12.41 -6.03 4.01
C ALA A 148 12.17 -6.01 2.48
N VAL A 149 11.80 -7.13 1.88
CA VAL A 149 11.40 -7.24 0.47
C VAL A 149 10.11 -6.46 0.23
N THR A 150 9.11 -6.63 1.10
CA THR A 150 7.83 -5.90 1.04
C THR A 150 8.05 -4.39 1.10
N HIS A 151 8.85 -3.91 2.05
CA HIS A 151 9.15 -2.48 2.19
C HIS A 151 9.88 -1.93 0.96
N LEU A 152 10.88 -2.64 0.44
CA LEU A 152 11.58 -2.25 -0.78
C LEU A 152 10.65 -2.21 -1.99
N TYR A 153 9.83 -3.25 -2.17
CA TYR A 153 8.86 -3.34 -3.26
C TYR A 153 7.89 -2.15 -3.22
N LEU A 154 7.31 -1.83 -2.06
CA LEU A 154 6.39 -0.70 -1.89
C LEU A 154 7.10 0.65 -2.09
N GLY A 155 8.30 0.81 -1.53
CA GLY A 155 9.09 2.03 -1.64
C GLY A 155 9.50 2.33 -3.08
N LEU A 156 10.05 1.35 -3.80
CA LEU A 156 10.44 1.52 -5.20
C LEU A 156 9.23 1.70 -6.12
N ASN A 157 8.08 1.07 -5.80
CA ASN A 157 6.83 1.29 -6.52
C ASN A 157 6.37 2.76 -6.40
N ALA A 158 6.47 3.35 -5.20
CA ALA A 158 6.18 4.77 -4.99
C ALA A 158 7.16 5.67 -5.76
N VAL A 159 8.45 5.33 -5.82
CA VAL A 159 9.45 6.05 -6.61
C VAL A 159 9.17 5.96 -8.10
N LEU A 160 8.73 4.80 -8.64
CA LEU A 160 8.33 4.69 -10.04
C LEU A 160 7.23 5.69 -10.42
N ARG A 161 6.23 5.85 -9.55
CA ARG A 161 5.17 6.86 -9.77
C ARG A 161 5.73 8.27 -9.80
N SER A 162 6.55 8.62 -8.81
CA SER A 162 7.13 9.96 -8.69
C SER A 162 8.15 10.30 -9.78
N SER A 163 8.79 9.29 -10.38
CA SER A 163 9.73 9.47 -11.50
C SER A 163 9.06 9.57 -12.87
N GLY A 164 7.72 9.61 -12.93
CA GLY A 164 7.01 9.77 -14.20
C GLY A 164 6.52 8.47 -14.84
N HIS A 165 6.57 7.34 -14.11
CA HIS A 165 6.21 6.02 -14.64
C HIS A 165 5.04 5.36 -13.87
N PRO A 166 3.84 6.00 -13.78
CA PRO A 166 2.72 5.44 -13.03
C PRO A 166 2.22 4.11 -13.59
N GLN A 167 2.30 3.92 -14.92
CA GLN A 167 1.92 2.65 -15.56
C GLN A 167 2.88 1.51 -15.19
N LYS A 168 4.20 1.76 -15.14
CA LYS A 168 5.16 0.75 -14.72
C LYS A 168 4.92 0.35 -13.25
N ALA A 169 4.57 1.31 -12.38
CA ALA A 169 4.20 1.04 -11.00
C ALA A 169 2.93 0.17 -10.90
N MET A 170 1.91 0.46 -11.71
CA MET A 170 0.70 -0.35 -11.82
C MET A 170 1.02 -1.77 -12.28
N TYR A 171 1.81 -1.92 -13.33
CA TYR A 171 2.18 -3.26 -13.84
C TYR A 171 2.96 -4.08 -12.81
N ALA A 172 3.84 -3.46 -12.01
CA ALA A 172 4.50 -4.13 -10.90
C ALA A 172 3.48 -4.70 -9.89
N THR A 173 2.48 -3.90 -9.54
CA THR A 173 1.44 -4.32 -8.59
C THR A 173 0.55 -5.42 -9.18
N ILE A 174 0.07 -5.26 -10.42
CA ILE A 174 -0.75 -6.28 -11.09
C ILE A 174 0.04 -7.59 -11.24
N ALA A 175 1.31 -7.52 -11.64
CA ALA A 175 2.16 -8.71 -11.74
C ALA A 175 2.26 -9.43 -10.38
N THR A 176 2.47 -8.70 -9.29
CA THR A 176 2.48 -9.28 -7.93
C THR A 176 1.18 -10.00 -7.62
N VAL A 177 0.04 -9.36 -7.88
CA VAL A 177 -1.30 -9.93 -7.65
C VAL A 177 -1.52 -11.19 -8.47
N VAL A 178 -1.23 -11.16 -9.77
CA VAL A 178 -1.42 -12.31 -10.66
C VAL A 178 -0.51 -13.47 -10.29
N ILE A 179 0.77 -13.20 -10.06
CA ILE A 179 1.75 -14.24 -9.68
C ILE A 179 1.34 -14.88 -8.35
N ASN A 180 0.96 -14.07 -7.35
CA ASN A 180 0.53 -14.60 -6.08
C ASN A 180 -0.74 -15.46 -6.21
N THR A 181 -1.79 -14.99 -6.92
CA THR A 181 -3.02 -15.76 -7.16
C THR A 181 -2.76 -17.11 -7.84
N ILE A 182 -1.72 -17.19 -8.68
CA ILE A 182 -1.30 -18.46 -9.31
C ILE A 182 -0.52 -19.33 -8.32
N LEU A 183 0.35 -18.74 -7.50
CA LEU A 183 1.19 -19.47 -6.55
C LEU A 183 0.45 -19.96 -5.32
N ASP A 184 -0.60 -19.25 -4.88
CA ASP A 184 -1.40 -19.65 -3.72
C ASP A 184 -1.91 -21.08 -3.80
N PRO A 185 -2.68 -21.50 -4.84
CA PRO A 185 -3.14 -22.88 -4.94
C PRO A 185 -1.99 -23.88 -5.07
N VAL A 186 -0.90 -23.51 -5.71
CA VAL A 186 0.28 -24.39 -5.84
C VAL A 186 0.91 -24.68 -4.49
N PHE A 187 1.12 -23.66 -3.66
CA PHE A 187 1.78 -23.85 -2.37
C PHE A 187 0.82 -24.32 -1.28
N ILE A 188 -0.43 -23.86 -1.29
CA ILE A 188 -1.43 -24.25 -0.29
C ILE A 188 -1.85 -25.71 -0.49
N TYR A 189 -2.26 -26.07 -1.72
CA TYR A 189 -2.81 -27.40 -2.05
C TYR A 189 -1.78 -28.35 -2.65
N GLY A 190 -0.99 -27.86 -3.64
CA GLY A 190 -0.05 -28.69 -4.39
C GLY A 190 1.09 -29.21 -3.50
N PHE A 191 1.72 -28.33 -2.72
CA PHE A 191 2.75 -28.71 -1.76
C PHE A 191 2.20 -29.02 -0.36
N GLY A 192 0.95 -28.73 -0.08
CA GLY A 192 0.32 -29.00 1.22
C GLY A 192 0.87 -28.11 2.35
N TRP A 193 1.44 -26.94 2.05
CA TRP A 193 2.03 -26.05 3.06
C TRP A 193 0.97 -25.22 3.81
N GLY A 194 -0.30 -25.33 3.45
CA GLY A 194 -1.39 -24.64 4.13
C GLY A 194 -1.17 -23.13 4.22
N ILE A 195 -1.40 -22.52 5.38
CA ILE A 195 -1.27 -21.08 5.59
C ILE A 195 0.16 -20.55 5.39
N ARG A 196 1.17 -21.37 5.63
CA ARG A 196 2.57 -21.05 5.31
C ARG A 196 2.77 -20.90 3.82
N GLY A 197 2.08 -21.72 3.02
CA GLY A 197 2.10 -21.65 1.55
C GLY A 197 1.64 -20.30 1.03
N ALA A 198 0.54 -19.76 1.56
CA ALA A 198 0.03 -18.43 1.21
C ALA A 198 1.06 -17.32 1.53
N ALA A 199 1.69 -17.38 2.70
CA ALA A 199 2.72 -16.41 3.07
C ALA A 199 3.94 -16.48 2.14
N VAL A 200 4.40 -17.70 1.77
CA VAL A 200 5.50 -17.89 0.82
C VAL A 200 5.11 -17.36 -0.57
N ALA A 201 3.91 -17.65 -1.05
CA ALA A 201 3.42 -17.16 -2.35
C ALA A 201 3.47 -15.64 -2.42
N THR A 202 3.02 -14.96 -1.35
CA THR A 202 3.08 -13.50 -1.23
C THR A 202 4.52 -12.97 -1.36
N ILE A 203 5.46 -13.53 -0.59
CA ILE A 203 6.86 -13.05 -0.64
C ILE A 203 7.52 -13.36 -1.97
N VAL A 204 7.29 -14.54 -2.55
CA VAL A 204 7.84 -14.92 -3.86
C VAL A 204 7.32 -13.99 -4.96
N ALA A 205 6.02 -13.68 -4.98
CA ALA A 205 5.42 -12.75 -5.93
C ALA A 205 6.04 -11.36 -5.82
N GLN A 206 6.27 -10.88 -4.59
CA GLN A 206 6.93 -9.60 -4.33
C GLN A 206 8.40 -9.62 -4.76
N ILE A 207 9.15 -10.70 -4.54
CA ILE A 207 10.54 -10.82 -4.98
C ILE A 207 10.63 -10.74 -6.51
N ILE A 208 9.75 -11.43 -7.24
CA ILE A 208 9.72 -11.40 -8.71
C ILE A 208 9.45 -9.97 -9.19
N SER A 209 8.45 -9.31 -8.64
CA SER A 209 8.10 -7.93 -9.00
C SER A 209 9.20 -6.94 -8.60
N LEU A 210 9.84 -7.13 -7.45
CA LEU A 210 10.96 -6.31 -6.99
C LEU A 210 12.17 -6.48 -7.92
N THR A 211 12.45 -7.68 -8.37
CA THR A 211 13.53 -7.96 -9.35
C THR A 211 13.28 -7.21 -10.66
N TRP A 212 12.04 -7.16 -11.12
CA TRP A 212 11.68 -6.37 -12.28
C TRP A 212 11.85 -4.86 -12.04
N GLN A 213 11.46 -4.35 -10.86
CA GLN A 213 11.70 -2.94 -10.48
C GLN A 213 13.20 -2.62 -10.44
N PHE A 214 14.03 -3.50 -9.90
CA PHE A 214 15.50 -3.35 -9.95
C PHE A 214 16.02 -3.25 -11.38
N LYS A 215 15.52 -4.08 -12.29
CA LYS A 215 15.89 -4.01 -13.71
C LYS A 215 15.53 -2.67 -14.33
N LEU A 216 14.36 -2.11 -13.98
CA LEU A 216 13.93 -0.77 -14.44
C LEU A 216 14.89 0.33 -13.94
N PHE A 217 15.23 0.30 -12.64
CA PHE A 217 16.15 1.29 -12.05
C PHE A 217 17.63 1.03 -12.37
N SER A 218 17.97 -0.09 -13.00
CA SER A 218 19.33 -0.36 -13.50
C SER A 218 19.58 0.24 -14.88
N ASN A 219 18.53 0.69 -15.57
CA ASN A 219 18.65 1.34 -16.88
C ASN A 219 19.23 2.75 -16.72
N LYS A 220 20.43 2.97 -17.25
CA LYS A 220 21.15 4.26 -17.19
C LYS A 220 20.53 5.36 -18.05
N ASP A 221 19.63 5.02 -18.98
CA ASP A 221 18.90 5.99 -19.80
C ASP A 221 17.78 6.69 -19.02
N GLU A 222 17.37 6.09 -17.90
CA GLU A 222 16.37 6.71 -17.01
C GLU A 222 17.03 7.75 -16.10
N LEU A 223 16.31 8.83 -15.80
CA LEU A 223 16.80 9.93 -14.97
C LEU A 223 17.19 9.44 -13.58
N LEU A 224 16.35 8.59 -12.97
CA LEU A 224 16.62 7.96 -11.68
C LEU A 224 17.07 6.51 -11.91
N HIS A 225 18.32 6.22 -11.62
CA HIS A 225 18.91 4.88 -11.77
C HIS A 225 19.90 4.57 -10.66
N PHE A 226 20.12 3.29 -10.40
CA PHE A 226 21.09 2.85 -9.39
C PHE A 226 22.53 3.07 -9.84
N HIS A 227 23.32 3.70 -8.95
CA HIS A 227 24.78 3.78 -9.07
C HIS A 227 25.42 3.78 -7.68
N ARG A 228 26.70 3.43 -7.59
CA ARG A 228 27.36 3.19 -6.29
C ARG A 228 27.35 4.37 -5.30
N GLY A 229 27.26 5.61 -5.77
CA GLY A 229 27.34 6.82 -4.93
C GLY A 229 26.06 7.18 -4.18
N ILE A 230 24.87 6.62 -4.54
CA ILE A 230 23.58 7.05 -4.02
C ILE A 230 23.18 6.42 -2.67
N PHE A 231 23.80 5.30 -2.30
CA PHE A 231 23.41 4.51 -1.12
C PHE A 231 23.90 5.12 0.20
N ARG A 232 24.67 6.20 0.16
CA ARG A 232 25.09 6.92 1.38
C ARG A 232 23.91 7.68 1.97
N LEU A 233 23.53 7.34 3.19
CA LEU A 233 22.47 8.06 3.91
C LEU A 233 22.89 9.51 4.15
N LYS A 234 22.08 10.45 3.66
CA LYS A 234 22.25 11.88 3.91
C LYS A 234 21.22 12.30 4.96
N ARG A 235 21.69 12.74 6.15
CA ARG A 235 20.83 13.09 7.28
C ARG A 235 19.65 13.99 6.89
N LYS A 236 19.88 15.00 6.05
CA LYS A 236 18.82 15.90 5.58
C LYS A 236 17.77 15.17 4.76
N ILE A 237 18.18 14.30 3.80
CA ILE A 237 17.26 13.53 2.97
C ILE A 237 16.44 12.56 3.82
N VAL A 238 17.09 11.89 4.78
CA VAL A 238 16.42 10.99 5.72
C VAL A 238 15.36 11.74 6.51
N PHE A 239 15.74 12.86 7.12
CA PHE A 239 14.82 13.65 7.93
C PHE A 239 13.65 14.21 7.11
N ASP A 240 13.92 14.80 5.96
CA ASP A 240 12.89 15.35 5.06
C ASP A 240 11.93 14.26 4.59
N SER A 241 12.45 13.09 4.21
CA SER A 241 11.60 11.95 3.78
C SER A 241 10.72 11.44 4.92
N LEU A 242 11.27 11.25 6.11
CA LEU A 242 10.50 10.78 7.26
C LEU A 242 9.49 11.82 7.74
N ALA A 243 9.84 13.11 7.73
CA ALA A 243 8.94 14.20 8.12
C ALA A 243 7.71 14.26 7.19
N ILE A 244 7.91 14.15 5.86
CA ILE A 244 6.81 14.11 4.90
C ILE A 244 5.97 12.84 5.07
N GLY A 245 6.62 11.69 5.24
CA GLY A 245 5.96 10.39 5.40
C GLY A 245 5.25 10.20 6.75
N MET A 246 5.55 11.04 7.75
CA MET A 246 4.91 10.97 9.06
C MET A 246 3.39 11.18 9.00
N SER A 247 2.92 12.06 8.10
CA SER A 247 1.48 12.31 7.94
C SER A 247 0.69 11.05 7.55
N PRO A 248 0.99 10.35 6.43
CA PRO A 248 0.28 9.12 6.10
C PRO A 248 0.53 8.00 7.12
N PHE A 249 1.69 7.95 7.76
CA PHE A 249 1.97 7.00 8.84
C PHE A 249 1.02 7.19 10.02
N LEU A 250 0.87 8.41 10.52
CA LEU A 250 -0.04 8.72 11.62
C LEU A 250 -1.51 8.51 11.25
N MET A 251 -1.90 8.79 9.99
CA MET A 251 -3.24 8.48 9.51
C MET A 251 -3.55 6.97 9.57
N ASN A 252 -2.63 6.13 9.09
CA ASN A 252 -2.80 4.67 9.15
C ASN A 252 -2.84 4.17 10.59
N LEU A 253 -1.98 4.71 11.45
CA LEU A 253 -1.94 4.37 12.88
C LEU A 253 -3.27 4.75 13.57
N ALA A 254 -3.77 5.96 13.31
CA ALA A 254 -5.06 6.41 13.84
C ALA A 254 -6.22 5.54 13.34
N ALA A 255 -6.23 5.16 12.06
CA ALA A 255 -7.23 4.25 11.51
C ALA A 255 -7.24 2.90 12.22
N CYS A 256 -6.07 2.33 12.53
CA CYS A 256 -5.98 1.10 13.32
C CYS A 256 -6.60 1.26 14.71
N PHE A 257 -6.29 2.35 15.43
CA PHE A 257 -6.88 2.62 16.74
C PHE A 257 -8.40 2.80 16.69
N ILE A 258 -8.90 3.51 15.69
CA ILE A 258 -10.35 3.72 15.49
C ILE A 258 -11.08 2.38 15.31
N VAL A 259 -10.55 1.49 14.48
CA VAL A 259 -11.14 0.15 14.27
C VAL A 259 -11.16 -0.65 15.57
N ILE A 260 -10.09 -0.62 16.36
CA ILE A 260 -10.03 -1.31 17.67
C ILE A 260 -11.10 -0.76 18.62
N ILE A 261 -11.23 0.56 18.73
CA ILE A 261 -12.23 1.22 19.62
C ILE A 261 -13.64 0.87 19.18
N ILE A 262 -13.92 0.92 17.87
CA ILE A 262 -15.23 0.57 17.32
C ILE A 262 -15.56 -0.89 17.63
N ASN A 263 -14.63 -1.81 17.37
CA ASN A 263 -14.85 -3.24 17.62
C ASN A 263 -15.09 -3.53 19.12
N GLN A 264 -14.38 -2.86 20.02
CA GLN A 264 -14.63 -3.00 21.47
C GLN A 264 -16.01 -2.46 21.86
N GLY A 265 -16.43 -1.32 21.31
CA GLY A 265 -17.77 -0.77 21.51
C GLY A 265 -18.86 -1.72 21.00
N LEU A 266 -18.72 -2.23 19.78
CA LEU A 266 -19.65 -3.18 19.18
C LEU A 266 -19.75 -4.47 19.98
N LYS A 267 -18.63 -5.01 20.47
CA LYS A 267 -18.62 -6.19 21.34
C LYS A 267 -19.39 -5.96 22.62
N LYS A 268 -19.22 -4.78 23.23
CA LYS A 268 -19.86 -4.45 24.53
C LYS A 268 -21.37 -4.25 24.40
N TYR A 269 -21.86 -3.62 23.33
CA TYR A 269 -23.25 -3.19 23.19
C TYR A 269 -24.08 -4.00 22.20
N GLY A 270 -23.46 -4.65 21.21
CA GLY A 270 -24.15 -5.36 20.12
C GLY A 270 -23.73 -6.82 19.93
N GLY A 271 -22.77 -7.30 20.71
CA GLY A 271 -22.28 -8.67 20.62
C GLY A 271 -21.59 -9.02 19.30
N ASP A 272 -21.40 -10.31 19.08
CA ASP A 272 -20.63 -10.82 17.91
C ASP A 272 -21.36 -10.56 16.58
N LEU A 273 -22.70 -10.50 16.59
CA LEU A 273 -23.50 -10.23 15.40
C LEU A 273 -23.24 -8.80 14.86
N ALA A 274 -23.13 -7.83 15.76
CA ALA A 274 -22.84 -6.44 15.39
C ALA A 274 -21.43 -6.28 14.82
N ILE A 275 -20.45 -7.02 15.34
CA ILE A 275 -19.08 -7.04 14.79
C ILE A 275 -19.10 -7.63 13.37
N GLY A 276 -19.84 -8.72 13.16
CA GLY A 276 -19.99 -9.35 11.85
C GLY A 276 -20.62 -8.41 10.82
N ALA A 277 -21.74 -7.74 11.18
CA ALA A 277 -22.41 -6.75 10.34
C ALA A 277 -21.47 -5.57 9.99
N PHE A 278 -20.77 -5.02 10.98
CA PHE A 278 -19.76 -3.97 10.77
C PHE A 278 -18.66 -4.42 9.82
N GLY A 279 -18.20 -5.67 9.95
CA GLY A 279 -17.18 -6.24 9.06
C GLY A 279 -17.62 -6.25 7.59
N ILE A 280 -18.89 -6.59 7.31
CA ILE A 280 -19.46 -6.57 5.95
C ILE A 280 -19.52 -5.13 5.42
N VAL A 281 -20.10 -4.21 6.20
CA VAL A 281 -20.20 -2.79 5.82
C VAL A 281 -18.81 -2.21 5.55
N ASN A 282 -17.85 -2.50 6.43
CA ASN A 282 -16.48 -2.00 6.29
C ASN A 282 -15.80 -2.50 5.00
N ARG A 283 -16.07 -3.73 4.56
CA ARG A 283 -15.56 -4.25 3.28
C ARG A 283 -16.09 -3.49 2.06
N LEU A 284 -17.37 -3.13 2.07
CA LEU A 284 -17.99 -2.33 1.00
C LEU A 284 -17.40 -0.91 0.98
N VAL A 285 -17.30 -0.26 2.14
CA VAL A 285 -16.69 1.06 2.29
C VAL A 285 -15.23 1.05 1.83
N PHE A 286 -14.50 -0.04 2.10
CA PHE A 286 -13.09 -0.17 1.74
C PHE A 286 -12.84 -0.10 0.23
N ILE A 287 -13.76 -0.58 -0.61
CA ILE A 287 -13.67 -0.47 -2.07
C ILE A 287 -13.68 1.01 -2.49
N VAL A 288 -14.59 1.80 -1.93
CA VAL A 288 -14.67 3.25 -2.19
C VAL A 288 -13.41 3.96 -1.71
N VAL A 289 -12.93 3.60 -0.51
CA VAL A 289 -11.68 4.13 0.06
C VAL A 289 -10.48 3.84 -0.85
N MET A 290 -10.39 2.65 -1.45
CA MET A 290 -9.29 2.30 -2.37
C MET A 290 -9.25 3.20 -3.60
N ILE A 291 -10.41 3.58 -4.15
CA ILE A 291 -10.50 4.52 -5.27
C ILE A 291 -9.96 5.90 -4.84
N VAL A 292 -10.38 6.40 -3.67
CA VAL A 292 -9.91 7.69 -3.14
C VAL A 292 -8.40 7.66 -2.85
N MET A 293 -7.90 6.55 -2.30
CA MET A 293 -6.47 6.37 -2.07
C MET A 293 -5.67 6.34 -3.38
N GLY A 294 -6.22 5.71 -4.42
CA GLY A 294 -5.62 5.74 -5.77
C GLY A 294 -5.59 7.15 -6.37
N LEU A 295 -6.66 7.92 -6.23
CA LEU A 295 -6.70 9.34 -6.62
C LEU A 295 -5.62 10.15 -5.90
N ASN A 296 -5.48 9.96 -4.58
CA ASN A 296 -4.47 10.63 -3.77
C ASN A 296 -3.05 10.25 -4.21
N GLN A 297 -2.78 8.97 -4.43
CA GLN A 297 -1.47 8.51 -4.92
C GLN A 297 -1.14 9.05 -6.31
N GLY A 298 -2.14 9.23 -7.18
CA GLY A 298 -1.96 9.86 -8.50
C GLY A 298 -1.71 11.36 -8.42
N MET A 299 -2.33 12.06 -7.46
CA MET A 299 -2.17 13.49 -7.22
C MET A 299 -0.76 13.84 -6.72
N GLN A 300 -0.20 13.04 -5.82
CA GLN A 300 1.05 13.35 -5.11
C GLN A 300 2.23 13.71 -6.02
N PRO A 301 2.57 12.95 -7.09
CA PRO A 301 3.67 13.30 -7.98
C PRO A 301 3.43 14.63 -8.71
N ILE A 302 2.19 14.90 -9.12
CA ILE A 302 1.81 16.11 -9.83
C ILE A 302 1.93 17.33 -8.90
N ALA A 303 1.37 17.22 -7.69
CA ALA A 303 1.44 18.29 -6.69
C ALA A 303 2.89 18.56 -6.26
N GLY A 304 3.66 17.51 -5.94
CA GLY A 304 5.05 17.62 -5.52
C GLY A 304 5.94 18.28 -6.57
N TYR A 305 5.85 17.85 -7.83
CA TYR A 305 6.60 18.45 -8.94
C TYR A 305 6.27 19.94 -9.12
N ASN A 306 4.98 20.27 -9.22
CA ASN A 306 4.56 21.67 -9.44
C ASN A 306 4.88 22.55 -8.22
N PHE A 307 4.84 22.01 -7.00
CA PHE A 307 5.30 22.72 -5.81
C PHE A 307 6.80 23.01 -5.87
N GLY A 308 7.61 22.02 -6.23
CA GLY A 308 9.04 22.20 -6.43
C GLY A 308 9.38 23.22 -7.51
N ALA A 309 8.62 23.23 -8.60
CA ALA A 309 8.74 24.20 -9.69
C ALA A 309 8.14 25.58 -9.39
N LYS A 310 7.59 25.81 -8.17
CA LYS A 310 6.91 27.06 -7.76
C LYS A 310 5.66 27.40 -8.57
N LEU A 311 5.05 26.40 -9.23
CA LEU A 311 3.82 26.55 -10.02
C LEU A 311 2.58 26.36 -9.15
N TYR A 312 2.41 27.20 -8.14
CA TYR A 312 1.38 27.06 -7.10
C TYR A 312 -0.06 27.06 -7.62
N GLY A 313 -0.32 27.78 -8.73
CA GLY A 313 -1.62 27.75 -9.39
C GLY A 313 -2.00 26.34 -9.88
N ARG A 314 -1.00 25.56 -10.36
CA ARG A 314 -1.19 24.17 -10.79
C ARG A 314 -1.37 23.24 -9.59
N VAL A 315 -0.66 23.48 -8.48
CA VAL A 315 -0.83 22.74 -7.22
C VAL A 315 -2.27 22.91 -6.70
N ASN A 316 -2.78 24.14 -6.65
CA ASN A 316 -4.15 24.41 -6.22
C ASN A 316 -5.18 23.76 -7.17
N LYS A 317 -4.91 23.76 -8.47
CA LYS A 317 -5.81 23.15 -9.47
C LYS A 317 -5.86 21.63 -9.32
N VAL A 318 -4.73 20.94 -9.14
CA VAL A 318 -4.74 19.48 -8.96
C VAL A 318 -5.41 19.10 -7.65
N LEU A 319 -5.17 19.85 -6.57
CA LEU A 319 -5.81 19.62 -5.29
C LEU A 319 -7.34 19.76 -5.38
N LYS A 320 -7.83 20.86 -5.97
CA LYS A 320 -9.27 21.08 -6.17
C LYS A 320 -9.92 19.97 -7.00
N LEU A 321 -9.30 19.56 -8.12
CA LEU A 321 -9.83 18.48 -8.94
C LEU A 321 -9.86 17.16 -8.20
N THR A 322 -8.82 16.83 -7.43
CA THR A 322 -8.78 15.61 -6.62
C THR A 322 -9.87 15.60 -5.56
N ILE A 323 -10.08 16.74 -4.87
CA ILE A 323 -11.16 16.86 -3.89
C ILE A 323 -12.52 16.67 -4.56
N ILE A 324 -12.77 17.30 -5.70
CA ILE A 324 -14.04 17.17 -6.44
C ILE A 324 -14.29 15.72 -6.82
N TYR A 325 -13.28 15.03 -7.42
CA TYR A 325 -13.44 13.64 -7.84
C TYR A 325 -13.59 12.70 -6.63
N ALA A 326 -12.81 12.90 -5.56
CA ALA A 326 -12.94 12.10 -4.35
C ALA A 326 -14.32 12.28 -3.71
N THR A 327 -14.82 13.52 -3.61
CA THR A 327 -16.17 13.82 -3.08
C THR A 327 -17.25 13.20 -3.96
N ALA A 328 -17.13 13.30 -5.29
CA ALA A 328 -18.08 12.66 -6.21
C ALA A 328 -18.13 11.15 -6.02
N VAL A 329 -16.96 10.48 -5.95
CA VAL A 329 -16.86 9.03 -5.76
C VAL A 329 -17.44 8.60 -4.42
N THR A 330 -17.13 9.31 -3.33
CA THR A 330 -17.64 8.97 -1.99
C THR A 330 -19.12 9.22 -1.88
N THR A 331 -19.64 10.31 -2.44
CA THR A 331 -21.08 10.62 -2.46
C THR A 331 -21.84 9.58 -3.28
N PHE A 332 -21.34 9.23 -4.46
CA PHE A 332 -21.96 8.20 -5.31
C PHE A 332 -21.96 6.84 -4.60
N GLY A 333 -20.83 6.43 -4.01
CA GLY A 333 -20.74 5.20 -3.24
C GLY A 333 -21.72 5.15 -2.05
N PHE A 334 -21.89 6.28 -1.34
CA PHE A 334 -22.87 6.40 -0.26
C PHE A 334 -24.31 6.25 -0.76
N LEU A 335 -24.68 6.95 -1.83
CA LEU A 335 -26.03 6.90 -2.40
C LEU A 335 -26.38 5.51 -2.93
N ASP A 336 -25.43 4.81 -3.56
CA ASP A 336 -25.64 3.46 -4.08
C ASP A 336 -25.86 2.46 -2.93
N LEU A 337 -25.05 2.51 -1.89
CA LEU A 337 -25.21 1.70 -0.69
C LEU A 337 -26.54 1.95 -0.02
N HIS A 338 -26.93 3.21 0.17
CA HIS A 338 -28.19 3.59 0.81
C HIS A 338 -29.41 3.12 0.00
N ARG A 339 -29.38 3.30 -1.33
CA ARG A 339 -30.47 2.86 -2.22
C ARG A 339 -30.66 1.35 -2.17
N ASN A 340 -29.59 0.57 -2.14
CA ASN A 340 -29.68 -0.88 -2.09
C ASN A 340 -30.22 -1.37 -0.74
N THR A 341 -29.82 -0.73 0.38
CA THR A 341 -30.35 -1.06 1.71
C THR A 341 -31.87 -0.77 1.81
N VAL A 342 -32.31 0.39 1.31
CA VAL A 342 -33.75 0.74 1.31
C VAL A 342 -34.56 -0.21 0.41
N ARG A 343 -34.03 -0.65 -0.74
CA ARG A 343 -34.72 -1.63 -1.57
C ARG A 343 -34.90 -2.99 -0.89
N GLU A 344 -33.87 -3.48 -0.21
CA GLU A 344 -33.96 -4.75 0.51
C GLU A 344 -34.96 -4.69 1.70
N GLU A 345 -35.13 -3.53 2.32
CA GLU A 345 -36.16 -3.34 3.36
C GLU A 345 -37.57 -3.35 2.76
N VAL A 346 -37.79 -2.66 1.65
CA VAL A 346 -39.09 -2.62 0.95
C VAL A 346 -39.49 -3.98 0.40
N ASP A 347 -38.53 -4.75 -0.18
CA ASP A 347 -38.77 -6.09 -0.70
C ASP A 347 -39.03 -7.15 0.40
N LYS A 348 -38.67 -6.87 1.66
CA LYS A 348 -38.98 -7.74 2.81
C LYS A 348 -40.32 -7.43 3.47
N GLU A 349 -40.87 -6.24 3.25
CA GLU A 349 -42.18 -5.83 3.77
C GLU A 349 -43.33 -6.08 2.77
N SER A 350 -43.02 -6.40 1.51
CA SER A 350 -43.95 -6.81 0.45
C SER A 350 -44.05 -8.34 0.35
#